data_63a529db6230dbe6ba34869f1149f467
#
_entry.id   63a529db6230dbe6ba34869f1149f467
#
_cell.length_a   1.000
_cell.length_b   1.000
_cell.length_c   1.000
_cell.angle_alpha   90.00
_cell.angle_beta   90.00
_cell.angle_gamma   90.00
#
_symmetry.space_group_name_H-M   'P 1'
#
loop_
_entity.id
_entity.type
_entity.pdbx_description
1 polymer ?
#
loop_
_entity_poly.entity_id
_entity_poly.type
_entity_poly.pdbx_seq_one_letter_code
_entity_poly.pdbx_strand_id
1 'polypeptide(L)'
;YGEEKFRDIESGVLEEISKKSGYVIACGGGIVLRKENRRYLTQNSTVVFLKRDLSLLARDGRPLSANADLRAMYDRRLPFYADAADITLDITSDACENAEAVIKAVAEH
;
A
#
# COMPACT_ATOMS: atom_id res chain seq x y z
N TYR A 1 -13.50 -18.08 7.35
CA TYR A 1 -12.12 -18.10 7.87
C TYR A 1 -11.76 -16.87 8.71
N GLY A 2 -12.39 -15.73 8.49
CA GLY A 2 -12.12 -14.53 9.25
C GLY A 2 -10.86 -13.79 8.81
N GLU A 3 -10.75 -12.54 9.28
CA GLU A 3 -9.67 -11.66 8.87
C GLU A 3 -8.32 -12.11 9.39
N GLU A 4 -8.25 -12.63 10.61
CA GLU A 4 -6.98 -13.05 11.20
C GLU A 4 -6.33 -14.17 10.40
N LYS A 5 -7.13 -15.14 9.96
CA LYS A 5 -6.62 -16.23 9.11
C LYS A 5 -6.10 -15.69 7.77
N PHE A 6 -6.83 -14.76 7.18
CA PHE A 6 -6.39 -14.09 5.96
C PHE A 6 -5.04 -13.39 6.18
N ARG A 7 -4.90 -12.67 7.30
CA ARG A 7 -3.66 -11.95 7.62
C ARG A 7 -2.49 -12.92 7.85
N ASP A 8 -2.74 -14.08 8.43
CA ASP A 8 -1.71 -15.09 8.61
C ASP A 8 -1.21 -15.62 7.27
N ILE A 9 -2.13 -15.89 6.34
CA ILE A 9 -1.78 -16.34 4.99
C ILE A 9 -1.02 -15.24 4.25
N GLU A 10 -1.49 -14.02 4.33
CA GLU A 10 -0.87 -12.86 3.70
C GLU A 10 0.58 -12.69 4.18
N SER A 11 0.80 -12.77 5.49
CA SER A 11 2.14 -12.66 6.07
C SER A 11 3.05 -13.79 5.61
N GLY A 12 2.54 -15.00 5.53
CA GLY A 12 3.33 -16.15 5.06
C GLY A 12 3.76 -16.00 3.61
N VAL A 13 2.85 -15.55 2.76
CA VAL A 13 3.15 -15.29 1.35
C VAL A 13 4.17 -14.16 1.21
N LEU A 14 3.99 -13.09 1.97
CA LEU A 14 4.91 -11.96 1.94
C LEU A 14 6.32 -12.37 2.39
N GLU A 15 6.43 -13.18 3.43
CA GLU A 15 7.72 -13.68 3.89
C GLU A 15 8.47 -14.42 2.78
N GLU A 16 7.76 -15.28 2.05
CA GLU A 16 8.36 -16.03 0.94
C GLU A 16 8.77 -15.12 -0.21
N ILE A 17 7.89 -14.18 -0.60
CA ILE A 17 8.15 -13.28 -1.72
C ILE A 17 9.28 -12.30 -1.38
N SER A 18 9.40 -11.88 -0.12
CA SER A 18 10.42 -10.92 0.30
C SER A 18 11.84 -11.41 0.13
N LYS A 19 12.02 -12.72 -0.01
CA LYS A 19 13.33 -13.32 -0.24
C LYS A 19 13.75 -13.30 -1.71
N LYS A 20 12.82 -12.98 -2.59
CA LYS A 20 13.05 -12.97 -4.03
C LYS A 20 13.40 -11.56 -4.51
N SER A 21 14.07 -11.48 -5.65
CA SER A 21 14.41 -10.20 -6.28
C SER A 21 13.99 -10.21 -7.74
N GLY A 22 13.91 -9.02 -8.34
CA GLY A 22 13.53 -8.89 -9.74
C GLY A 22 12.03 -8.91 -9.98
N TYR A 23 11.20 -8.72 -8.93
CA TYR A 23 9.75 -8.73 -9.02
C TYR A 23 9.15 -7.37 -8.69
N VAL A 24 8.03 -7.06 -9.31
CA VAL A 24 7.16 -5.96 -8.90
C VAL A 24 6.00 -6.58 -8.15
N ILE A 25 5.79 -6.16 -6.91
CA ILE A 25 4.80 -6.75 -6.02
C ILE A 25 3.73 -5.71 -5.71
N ALA A 26 2.49 -6.01 -6.07
CA ALA A 26 1.35 -5.17 -5.72
C ALA A 26 0.69 -5.74 -4.47
N CYS A 27 0.57 -4.92 -3.44
CA CYS A 27 0.07 -5.34 -2.14
C CYS A 27 -1.29 -4.73 -1.83
N GLY A 28 -2.10 -5.44 -1.06
CA GLY A 28 -3.30 -4.87 -0.47
C GLY A 28 -2.94 -3.88 0.64
N GLY A 29 -3.81 -2.91 0.88
CA GLY A 29 -3.54 -1.83 1.83
C GLY A 29 -3.37 -2.26 3.28
N GLY A 30 -3.94 -3.40 3.67
CA GLY A 30 -3.81 -3.90 5.04
C GLY A 30 -2.53 -4.65 5.34
N ILE A 31 -1.67 -4.83 4.36
CA ILE A 31 -0.41 -5.58 4.55
C ILE A 31 0.50 -4.91 5.58
N VAL A 32 0.39 -3.60 5.74
CA VAL A 32 1.22 -2.82 6.67
C VAL A 32 0.79 -2.91 8.13
N LEU A 33 -0.36 -3.53 8.41
CA LEU A 33 -0.90 -3.56 9.77
C LEU A 33 -0.03 -4.36 10.75
N ARG A 34 0.65 -5.37 10.28
CA ARG A 34 1.55 -6.17 11.12
C ARG A 34 2.98 -5.67 11.02
N LYS A 35 3.64 -5.55 12.16
CA LYS A 35 5.03 -5.10 12.23
C LYS A 35 5.96 -6.01 11.44
N GLU A 36 5.77 -7.32 11.51
CA GLU A 36 6.57 -8.27 10.76
C GLU A 36 6.46 -8.07 9.26
N ASN A 37 5.25 -7.71 8.77
CA ASN A 37 5.05 -7.44 7.35
C ASN A 37 5.83 -6.20 6.90
N ARG A 38 5.84 -5.16 7.72
CA ARG A 38 6.61 -3.95 7.40
C ARG A 38 8.09 -4.27 7.29
N ARG A 39 8.58 -5.15 8.15
CA ARG A 39 9.97 -5.60 8.10
C ARG A 39 10.26 -6.40 6.83
N TYR A 40 9.38 -7.34 6.47
CA TYR A 40 9.53 -8.10 5.23
C TYR A 40 9.52 -7.18 4.00
N LEU A 41 8.65 -6.18 3.98
CA LEU A 41 8.56 -5.24 2.85
C LEU A 41 9.87 -4.46 2.65
N THR A 42 10.50 -4.03 3.73
CA THR A 42 11.68 -3.15 3.65
C THR A 42 12.99 -3.90 3.56
N GLN A 43 12.98 -5.19 3.80
CA GLN A 43 14.19 -6.00 3.95
C GLN A 43 14.99 -6.16 2.65
N ASN A 44 14.33 -6.30 1.53
CA ASN A 44 14.96 -6.64 0.25
C ASN A 44 14.31 -5.96 -0.95
N SER A 45 13.66 -4.82 -0.73
CA SER A 45 12.93 -4.15 -1.81
C SER A 45 12.81 -2.66 -1.57
N THR A 46 12.48 -1.94 -2.63
CA THR A 46 12.11 -0.52 -2.54
C THR A 46 10.59 -0.45 -2.42
N VAL A 47 10.11 0.15 -1.35
CA VAL A 47 8.68 0.25 -1.06
C VAL A 47 8.16 1.61 -1.48
N VAL A 48 7.18 1.60 -2.37
CA VAL A 48 6.52 2.80 -2.86
C VAL A 48 5.10 2.85 -2.31
N PHE A 49 4.79 3.91 -1.58
CA PHE A 49 3.43 4.17 -1.11
C PHE A 49 2.73 5.07 -2.13
N LEU A 50 1.68 4.53 -2.74
CA LEU A 50 0.85 5.26 -3.69
C LEU A 50 -0.28 5.95 -2.92
N LYS A 51 -0.10 7.24 -2.67
CA LYS A 51 -1.04 8.01 -1.87
C LYS A 51 -2.15 8.55 -2.75
N ARG A 52 -3.39 8.20 -2.41
CA ARG A 52 -4.57 8.64 -3.15
C ARG A 52 -5.27 9.77 -2.41
N ASP A 53 -5.74 10.76 -3.17
CA ASP A 53 -6.59 11.81 -2.61
C ASP A 53 -7.98 11.24 -2.35
N LEU A 54 -8.35 11.16 -1.07
CA LEU A 54 -9.64 10.59 -0.67
C LEU A 54 -10.82 11.43 -1.09
N SER A 55 -10.63 12.71 -1.41
CA SER A 55 -11.71 13.56 -1.91
C SER A 55 -12.26 13.05 -3.24
N LEU A 56 -11.45 12.35 -4.02
CA LEU A 56 -11.88 11.76 -5.29
C LEU A 56 -12.87 10.61 -5.09
N LEU A 57 -12.86 9.96 -3.93
CA LEU A 57 -13.78 8.85 -3.63
C LEU A 57 -15.23 9.32 -3.51
N ALA A 58 -15.45 10.57 -3.10
CA ALA A 58 -16.79 11.13 -3.00
C ALA A 58 -17.50 11.20 -4.34
N ARG A 59 -16.74 11.25 -5.44
CA ARG A 59 -17.29 11.33 -6.80
C ARG A 59 -17.77 9.99 -7.33
N ASP A 60 -17.45 8.90 -6.64
CA ASP A 60 -17.83 7.55 -7.07
C ASP A 60 -19.24 7.16 -6.64
N GLY A 61 -20.02 8.11 -6.10
CA GLY A 61 -21.40 7.87 -5.70
C GLY A 61 -21.55 7.03 -4.44
N ARG A 62 -20.50 6.88 -3.64
CA ARG A 62 -20.55 6.13 -2.38
C ARG A 62 -21.32 6.89 -1.31
N PRO A 63 -22.04 6.19 -0.40
CA PRO A 63 -22.68 6.84 0.74
C PRO A 63 -21.67 7.61 1.59
N LEU A 64 -22.12 8.70 2.21
CA LEU A 64 -21.25 9.50 3.09
C LEU A 64 -20.66 8.68 4.23
N SER A 65 -21.45 7.74 4.79
CA SER A 65 -20.98 6.87 5.85
C SER A 65 -19.81 5.98 5.39
N ALA A 66 -19.91 5.43 4.18
CA ALA A 66 -18.82 4.61 3.62
C ALA A 66 -17.56 5.43 3.42
N ASN A 67 -17.69 6.68 2.95
CA ASN A 67 -16.54 7.57 2.77
C ASN A 67 -15.89 7.94 4.10
N ALA A 68 -16.70 8.17 5.13
CA ALA A 68 -16.20 8.47 6.48
C ALA A 68 -15.44 7.28 7.06
N ASP A 69 -15.96 6.06 6.87
CA ASP A 69 -15.32 4.83 7.34
C ASP A 69 -13.99 4.58 6.61
N LEU A 70 -13.95 4.83 5.31
CA LEU A 70 -12.72 4.70 4.52
C LEU A 70 -11.66 5.70 4.98
N ARG A 71 -12.07 6.93 5.27
CA ARG A 71 -11.16 7.96 5.74
C ARG A 71 -10.60 7.61 7.11
N ALA A 72 -11.46 7.14 8.02
CA ALA A 72 -11.01 6.74 9.34
C ALA A 72 -10.03 5.58 9.28
N MET A 73 -10.30 4.59 8.43
CA MET A 73 -9.40 3.47 8.22
C MET A 73 -8.06 3.94 7.64
N TYR A 74 -8.10 4.81 6.64
CA TYR A 74 -6.92 5.36 6.02
C TYR A 74 -6.07 6.13 7.03
N ASP A 75 -6.70 6.99 7.83
CA ASP A 75 -5.99 7.78 8.83
C ASP A 75 -5.30 6.90 9.87
N ARG A 76 -5.95 5.80 10.27
CA ARG A 76 -5.35 4.84 11.19
C ARG A 76 -4.14 4.14 10.61
N ARG A 77 -4.12 3.92 9.29
CA ARG A 77 -3.05 3.19 8.60
C ARG A 77 -1.88 4.07 8.17
N LEU A 78 -2.09 5.39 8.08
CA LEU A 78 -1.05 6.31 7.60
C LEU A 78 0.30 6.16 8.30
N PRO A 79 0.39 6.06 9.64
CA PRO A 79 1.67 5.89 10.30
C PRO A 79 2.39 4.60 9.87
N PHE A 80 1.63 3.55 9.58
CA PHE A 80 2.19 2.27 9.13
C PHE A 80 2.70 2.36 7.70
N TYR A 81 1.98 3.07 6.83
CA TYR A 81 2.44 3.33 5.47
C TYR A 81 3.73 4.15 5.48
N ALA A 82 3.78 5.19 6.31
CA ALA A 82 4.96 6.03 6.44
C ALA A 82 6.17 5.23 6.96
N ASP A 83 5.93 4.31 7.89
CA ASP A 83 6.98 3.46 8.45
C ASP A 83 7.58 2.53 7.39
N ALA A 84 6.75 2.00 6.51
CA ALA A 84 7.19 1.04 5.49
C ALA A 84 7.73 1.68 4.21
N ALA A 85 7.30 2.89 3.87
CA ALA A 85 7.58 3.48 2.56
C ALA A 85 8.99 4.04 2.46
N ASP A 86 9.67 3.71 1.36
CA ASP A 86 10.90 4.39 0.96
C ASP A 86 10.57 5.63 0.13
N ILE A 87 9.50 5.55 -0.65
CA ILE A 87 9.06 6.60 -1.55
C ILE A 87 7.55 6.78 -1.37
N THR A 88 7.08 8.01 -1.32
CA THR A 88 5.66 8.32 -1.31
C THR A 88 5.32 9.16 -2.53
N LEU A 89 4.35 8.70 -3.32
CA LEU A 89 3.90 9.40 -4.52
C LEU A 89 2.41 9.68 -4.44
N ASP A 90 2.03 10.91 -4.77
CA ASP A 90 0.63 11.27 -4.95
C ASP A 90 0.19 10.79 -6.32
N ILE A 91 -0.81 9.92 -6.36
CA ILE A 91 -1.29 9.36 -7.62
C ILE A 91 -2.47 10.15 -8.17
N THR A 92 -2.62 10.09 -9.49
CA THR A 92 -3.73 10.71 -10.22
C THR A 92 -4.72 9.64 -10.67
N SER A 93 -5.73 10.04 -11.42
CA SER A 93 -6.66 9.09 -12.03
C SER A 93 -6.08 8.42 -13.28
N ASP A 94 -4.94 8.88 -13.78
CA ASP A 94 -4.30 8.34 -14.98
C ASP A 94 -3.28 7.27 -14.60
N ALA A 95 -3.61 6.01 -14.91
CA ALA A 95 -2.75 4.88 -14.58
C ALA A 95 -1.38 4.94 -15.28
N CYS A 96 -1.34 5.46 -16.50
CA CYS A 96 -0.07 5.57 -17.24
C CYS A 96 0.85 6.60 -16.60
N GLU A 97 0.31 7.76 -16.21
CA GLU A 97 1.09 8.76 -15.49
C GLU A 97 1.63 8.21 -14.16
N ASN A 98 0.80 7.47 -13.45
CA ASN A 98 1.19 6.88 -12.17
C ASN A 98 2.33 5.87 -12.37
N ALA A 99 2.23 5.02 -13.39
CA ALA A 99 3.26 4.04 -13.69
C ALA A 99 4.60 4.70 -14.05
N GLU A 100 4.54 5.75 -14.86
CA GLU A 100 5.75 6.51 -15.22
C GLU A 100 6.38 7.18 -14.01
N ALA A 101 5.56 7.73 -13.11
CA ALA A 101 6.04 8.36 -11.88
C ALA A 101 6.74 7.33 -10.98
N VAL A 102 6.20 6.13 -10.86
CA VAL A 102 6.82 5.05 -10.07
C VAL A 102 8.17 4.66 -10.68
N ILE A 103 8.22 4.43 -11.99
CA ILE A 103 9.45 4.03 -12.68
C ILE A 103 10.55 5.08 -12.46
N LYS A 104 10.20 6.35 -12.63
CA LYS A 104 11.15 7.46 -12.46
C LYS A 104 11.64 7.55 -11.02
N ALA A 105 10.72 7.48 -10.05
CA ALA A 105 11.07 7.61 -8.65
C ALA A 105 11.96 6.46 -8.17
N VAL A 106 11.69 5.23 -8.61
CA VAL A 106 12.51 4.07 -8.26
C VAL A 106 13.89 4.18 -8.91
N ALA A 107 13.97 4.64 -10.14
CA ALA A 107 15.24 4.79 -10.83
C ALA A 107 16.13 5.86 -10.17
N GLU A 108 15.52 6.88 -9.58
CA GLU A 108 16.26 7.98 -8.92
C GLU A 108 16.56 7.71 -7.44
N HIS A 109 15.95 6.69 -6.87
CA HIS A 109 16.11 6.37 -5.44
C HIS A 109 17.51 5.70 -5.16
#